data_23369acaa2100791991ccb1c880ca6d2
#
_entry.id   23369acaa2100791991ccb1c880ca6d2
#
_cell.length_a   1.000
_cell.length_b   1.000
_cell.length_c   1.000
_cell.angle_alpha   90.00
_cell.angle_beta   90.00
_cell.angle_gamma   90.00
#
_symmetry.space_group_name_H-M   'P 1'
#
loop_
_entity.id
_entity.type
_entity.pdbx_description
1 polymer ?
#
loop_
_entity_poly.entity_id
_entity_poly.type
_entity_poly.pdbx_seq_one_letter_code
_entity_poly.pdbx_strand_id
1 'polypeptide(L)'
;MSNIRFYLDEDSMNRALLMALRQREIDVTTVSEVKREGFSDEEQLLWAGQNNRVICTYNIRDFSKIHKQFLAEGKVHAGILLMHQDFSIGERLYGLSVVMA
;
A
#
# COMPACT_ATOMS: atom_id res chain seq x y z
N MET A 1 3.26 20.81 3.15
CA MET A 1 2.99 19.85 2.05
C MET A 1 2.85 18.46 2.65
N SER A 2 1.71 17.82 2.45
CA SER A 2 1.52 16.48 2.96
C SER A 2 2.21 15.48 2.03
N ASN A 3 3.04 14.64 2.60
CA ASN A 3 3.68 13.56 1.86
C ASN A 3 2.90 12.27 2.09
N ILE A 4 2.43 11.66 1.02
CA ILE A 4 1.81 10.36 1.12
C ILE A 4 2.90 9.33 1.35
N ARG A 5 2.71 8.51 2.37
CA ARG A 5 3.64 7.46 2.75
C ARG A 5 3.02 6.12 2.38
N PHE A 6 3.82 5.23 1.81
CA PHE A 6 3.32 3.96 1.29
C PHE A 6 3.82 2.77 2.10
N TYR A 7 3.04 1.69 2.05
CA TYR A 7 3.35 0.41 2.68
C TYR A 7 3.02 -0.70 1.68
N LEU A 8 4.04 -1.40 1.22
CA LEU A 8 3.88 -2.49 0.24
C LEU A 8 3.64 -3.80 0.99
N ASP A 9 2.50 -4.45 0.71
CA ASP A 9 2.21 -5.75 1.32
C ASP A 9 3.04 -6.87 0.66
N GLU A 10 2.89 -8.10 1.16
CA GLU A 10 3.69 -9.23 0.69
C GLU A 10 3.47 -9.50 -0.81
N ASP A 11 2.24 -9.35 -1.29
CA ASP A 11 1.90 -9.62 -2.68
C ASP A 11 2.40 -8.54 -3.63
N SER A 12 2.66 -7.33 -3.12
CA SER A 12 3.16 -6.23 -3.93
C SER A 12 4.65 -5.97 -3.76
N MET A 13 5.36 -6.85 -3.05
CA MET A 13 6.79 -6.71 -2.81
C MET A 13 7.59 -7.00 -4.07
N ASN A 14 7.70 -5.99 -4.92
CA ASN A 14 8.53 -6.02 -6.11
C ASN A 14 9.75 -5.14 -5.85
N ARG A 15 10.93 -5.76 -5.85
CA ARG A 15 12.17 -5.03 -5.54
C ARG A 15 12.43 -3.89 -6.51
N ALA A 16 12.15 -4.10 -7.80
CA ALA A 16 12.35 -3.06 -8.80
C ALA A 16 11.42 -1.88 -8.56
N LEU A 17 10.16 -2.15 -8.20
CA LEU A 17 9.20 -1.10 -7.86
C LEU A 17 9.66 -0.34 -6.61
N LEU A 18 10.08 -1.06 -5.58
CA LEU A 18 10.57 -0.44 -4.34
C LEU A 18 11.75 0.50 -4.61
N MET A 19 12.73 0.03 -5.38
CA MET A 19 13.90 0.84 -5.73
C MET A 19 13.52 2.06 -6.55
N ALA A 20 12.60 1.90 -7.51
CA ALA A 20 12.15 3.00 -8.35
C ALA A 20 11.41 4.07 -7.52
N LEU A 21 10.60 3.66 -6.55
CA LEU A 21 9.92 4.60 -5.65
C LEU A 21 10.94 5.35 -4.78
N ARG A 22 11.93 4.66 -4.26
CA ARG A 22 12.97 5.29 -3.42
C ARG A 22 13.85 6.25 -4.22
N GLN A 23 14.11 5.94 -5.49
CA GLN A 23 14.85 6.86 -6.37
C GLN A 23 14.09 8.16 -6.60
N ARG A 24 12.77 8.15 -6.47
CA ARG A 24 11.92 9.33 -6.59
C ARG A 24 11.69 10.02 -5.25
N GLU A 25 12.41 9.60 -4.22
CA GLU A 25 12.31 10.16 -2.86
C GLU A 25 10.91 9.98 -2.25
N ILE A 26 10.20 8.91 -2.65
CA ILE A 26 8.90 8.56 -2.09
C ILE A 26 9.11 7.76 -0.82
N ASP A 27 8.44 8.16 0.26
CA ASP A 27 8.50 7.43 1.54
C ASP A 27 7.72 6.13 1.41
N VAL A 28 8.43 5.01 1.36
CA VAL A 28 7.84 3.69 1.21
C VAL A 28 8.56 2.71 2.12
N THR A 29 7.79 1.85 2.78
CA THR A 29 8.34 0.70 3.50
C THR A 29 7.61 -0.56 3.06
N THR A 30 8.12 -1.72 3.44
CA THR A 30 7.54 -3.00 3.07
C THR A 30 7.24 -3.83 4.31
N VAL A 31 6.36 -4.82 4.13
CA VAL A 31 6.05 -5.80 5.17
C VAL A 31 7.32 -6.47 5.70
N SER A 32 8.25 -6.81 4.81
CA SER A 32 9.51 -7.44 5.20
C SER A 32 10.37 -6.53 6.06
N GLU A 33 10.46 -5.24 5.72
CA GLU A 33 11.31 -4.29 6.45
C GLU A 33 10.83 -4.05 7.87
N VAL A 34 9.51 -4.10 8.09
CA VAL A 34 8.94 -3.95 9.43
C VAL A 34 8.66 -5.27 10.10
N LYS A 35 9.09 -6.39 9.50
CA LYS A 35 9.00 -7.75 10.04
C LYS A 35 7.56 -8.17 10.37
N ARG A 36 6.65 -7.89 9.45
CA ARG A 36 5.24 -8.21 9.62
C ARG A 36 4.75 -9.27 8.64
N GLU A 37 5.63 -10.07 8.08
CA GLU A 37 5.25 -11.18 7.22
C GLU A 37 4.33 -12.14 7.99
N GLY A 38 3.32 -12.66 7.31
CA GLY A 38 2.37 -13.60 7.91
C GLY A 38 1.23 -12.97 8.69
N PHE A 39 1.22 -11.66 8.89
CA PHE A 39 0.08 -10.99 9.50
C PHE A 39 -1.07 -10.94 8.50
N SER A 40 -2.31 -10.95 9.00
CA SER A 40 -3.48 -10.90 8.15
C SER A 40 -3.59 -9.56 7.40
N ASP A 41 -4.36 -9.55 6.31
CA ASP A 41 -4.59 -8.33 5.55
C ASP A 41 -5.23 -7.24 6.42
N GLU A 42 -6.15 -7.61 7.31
CA GLU A 42 -6.77 -6.66 8.23
C GLU A 42 -5.75 -6.05 9.18
N GLU A 43 -4.86 -6.88 9.73
CA GLU A 43 -3.79 -6.43 10.61
C GLU A 43 -2.82 -5.52 9.89
N GLN A 44 -2.52 -5.82 8.63
CA GLN A 44 -1.64 -4.98 7.81
C GLN A 44 -2.27 -3.62 7.54
N LEU A 45 -3.55 -3.59 7.20
CA LEU A 45 -4.26 -2.34 6.93
C LEU A 45 -4.38 -1.48 8.19
N LEU A 46 -4.64 -2.11 9.33
CA LEU A 46 -4.73 -1.40 10.60
C LEU A 46 -3.39 -0.77 10.98
N TRP A 47 -2.31 -1.53 10.85
CA TRP A 47 -0.96 -1.03 11.14
C TRP A 47 -0.60 0.13 10.22
N ALA A 48 -0.89 0.00 8.93
CA ALA A 48 -0.62 1.06 7.96
C ALA A 48 -1.36 2.34 8.33
N GLY A 49 -2.64 2.23 8.72
CA GLY A 49 -3.41 3.38 9.18
C GLY A 49 -2.84 4.03 10.42
N GLN A 50 -2.39 3.23 11.39
CA GLN A 50 -1.77 3.74 12.62
C GLN A 50 -0.47 4.47 12.36
N ASN A 51 0.20 4.16 11.25
CA ASN A 51 1.47 4.76 10.87
C ASN A 51 1.32 5.77 9.73
N ASN A 52 0.09 6.17 9.41
CA ASN A 52 -0.23 7.12 8.35
C ASN A 52 0.33 6.71 7.00
N ARG A 53 0.22 5.42 6.67
CA ARG A 53 0.69 4.87 5.40
C ARG A 53 -0.46 4.35 4.57
N VAL A 54 -0.42 4.62 3.27
CA VAL A 54 -1.34 4.04 2.29
C VAL A 54 -0.79 2.66 1.93
N ILE A 55 -1.61 1.62 2.09
CA ILE A 55 -1.20 0.28 1.70
C ILE A 55 -1.33 0.10 0.19
N CYS A 56 -0.32 -0.49 -0.45
CA CYS A 56 -0.32 -0.79 -1.87
C CYS A 56 -0.42 -2.30 -2.04
N THR A 57 -1.40 -2.76 -2.79
CA THR A 57 -1.66 -4.19 -2.92
C THR A 57 -2.18 -4.55 -4.30
N TYR A 58 -1.87 -5.77 -4.76
CA TYR A 58 -2.50 -6.37 -5.92
C TYR A 58 -3.76 -7.15 -5.56
N ASN A 59 -4.02 -7.38 -4.28
CA ASN A 59 -5.13 -8.20 -3.81
C ASN A 59 -6.42 -7.36 -3.73
N ILE A 60 -6.94 -7.01 -4.90
CA ILE A 60 -8.08 -6.10 -5.04
C ILE A 60 -9.32 -6.66 -4.33
N ARG A 61 -9.57 -7.94 -4.51
CA ARG A 61 -10.79 -8.57 -3.99
C ARG A 61 -10.85 -8.54 -2.47
N ASP A 62 -9.78 -8.96 -1.80
CA ASP A 62 -9.76 -9.07 -0.35
C ASP A 62 -9.73 -7.70 0.31
N PHE A 63 -8.93 -6.77 -0.21
CA PHE A 63 -8.85 -5.43 0.36
C PHE A 63 -10.12 -4.61 0.12
N SER A 64 -10.85 -4.86 -0.97
CA SER A 64 -12.16 -4.24 -1.16
C SER A 64 -13.16 -4.67 -0.09
N LYS A 65 -13.14 -5.95 0.28
CA LYS A 65 -13.98 -6.47 1.37
C LYS A 65 -13.59 -5.87 2.70
N ILE A 66 -12.30 -5.82 2.99
CA ILE A 66 -11.79 -5.28 4.26
C ILE A 66 -12.12 -3.80 4.38
N HIS A 67 -12.03 -3.05 3.29
CA HIS A 67 -12.42 -1.64 3.27
C HIS A 67 -13.88 -1.45 3.67
N LYS A 68 -14.78 -2.25 3.10
CA LYS A 68 -16.20 -2.21 3.44
C LYS A 68 -16.43 -2.58 4.90
N GLN A 69 -15.71 -3.57 5.40
CA GLN A 69 -15.78 -4.00 6.79
C GLN A 69 -15.32 -2.88 7.73
N PHE A 70 -14.23 -2.20 7.42
CA PHE A 70 -13.74 -1.08 8.21
C PHE A 70 -14.76 0.05 8.28
N LEU A 71 -15.39 0.38 7.16
CA LEU A 71 -16.46 1.39 7.15
C LEU A 71 -17.63 0.99 8.04
N ALA A 72 -18.05 -0.27 7.98
CA ALA A 72 -19.16 -0.76 8.78
C ALA A 72 -18.85 -0.77 10.28
N GLU A 73 -17.59 -0.99 10.65
CA GLU A 73 -17.18 -1.07 12.06
C GLU A 73 -16.67 0.28 12.60
N GLY A 74 -16.67 1.31 11.78
CA GLY A 74 -16.15 2.62 12.19
C GLY A 74 -14.64 2.67 12.33
N LYS A 75 -13.92 1.71 11.76
CA LYS A 75 -12.47 1.71 11.76
C LYS A 75 -11.92 2.60 10.65
N VAL A 76 -10.75 3.18 10.88
CA VAL A 76 -10.12 4.12 9.96
C VAL A 76 -8.81 3.54 9.42
N HIS A 77 -8.54 3.78 8.14
CA HIS A 77 -7.23 3.53 7.53
C HIS A 77 -6.80 4.75 6.72
N ALA A 78 -5.51 4.80 6.35
CA ALA A 78 -4.96 5.96 5.64
C ALA A 78 -5.24 5.92 4.14
N GLY A 79 -5.68 4.80 3.62
CA GLY A 79 -5.99 4.60 2.20
C GLY A 79 -5.46 3.28 1.69
N ILE A 80 -6.00 2.84 0.57
CA ILE A 80 -5.61 1.63 -0.11
C ILE A 80 -5.38 1.96 -1.58
N LEU A 81 -4.21 1.64 -2.10
CA LEU A 81 -3.94 1.74 -3.52
C LEU A 81 -3.99 0.34 -4.12
N LEU A 82 -5.00 0.09 -4.93
CA LEU A 82 -5.19 -1.20 -5.60
C LEU A 82 -4.45 -1.17 -6.93
N MET A 83 -3.54 -2.12 -7.13
CA MET A 83 -2.70 -2.18 -8.32
C MET A 83 -3.00 -3.43 -9.14
N HIS A 84 -2.87 -3.34 -10.45
CA HIS A 84 -3.01 -4.47 -11.35
C HIS A 84 -1.64 -5.04 -11.69
N GLN A 85 -1.49 -6.35 -11.60
CA GLN A 85 -0.22 -7.03 -11.87
C GLN A 85 0.22 -6.89 -13.33
N ASP A 86 -0.72 -6.69 -14.22
CA ASP A 86 -0.45 -6.55 -15.66
C ASP A 86 0.18 -5.21 -16.02
N PHE A 87 0.18 -4.25 -15.10
CA PHE A 87 0.78 -2.95 -15.35
C PHE A 87 2.30 -3.04 -15.30
N SER A 88 2.97 -2.33 -16.22
CA SER A 88 4.42 -2.18 -16.16
C SER A 88 4.82 -1.34 -14.93
N ILE A 89 6.11 -1.39 -14.58
CA ILE A 89 6.62 -0.56 -13.47
C ILE A 89 6.36 0.92 -13.74
N GLY A 90 6.52 1.37 -14.99
CA GLY A 90 6.24 2.76 -15.36
C GLY A 90 4.79 3.14 -15.12
N GLU A 91 3.86 2.27 -15.49
CA GLU A 91 2.43 2.50 -15.27
C GLU A 91 2.08 2.54 -13.78
N ARG A 92 2.69 1.65 -12.98
CA ARG A 92 2.51 1.65 -11.53
C ARG A 92 3.01 2.95 -10.89
N LEU A 93 4.16 3.43 -11.32
CA LEU A 93 4.72 4.69 -10.83
C LEU A 93 3.83 5.88 -11.20
N TYR A 94 3.27 5.87 -12.40
CA TYR A 94 2.34 6.91 -12.83
C TYR A 94 1.10 6.93 -11.94
N GLY A 95 0.52 5.76 -11.66
CA GLY A 95 -0.63 5.65 -10.78
C GLY A 95 -0.34 6.18 -9.38
N LEU A 96 0.82 5.83 -8.81
CA LEU A 96 1.22 6.32 -7.51
C LEU A 96 1.42 7.84 -7.51
N SER A 97 2.01 8.36 -8.57
CA SER A 97 2.23 9.81 -8.70
C SER A 97 0.90 10.58 -8.75
N VAL A 98 -0.11 10.02 -9.42
CA VAL A 98 -1.44 10.63 -9.47
C VAL A 98 -2.06 10.70 -8.08
N VAL A 99 -1.89 9.66 -7.27
CA VAL A 99 -2.40 9.66 -5.89
C VAL A 99 -1.70 10.74 -5.05
N MET A 100 -0.43 10.98 -5.31
CA MET A 100 0.37 11.97 -4.56
C MET A 100 0.19 13.40 -5.05
N ALA A 101 -0.22 13.57 -6.27
CA ALA A 101 -0.40 14.89 -6.85
C ALA A 101 -1.64 15.59 -6.32
#